data_aaf6428fc16a3ccd4f9590af8d4c791a
#
_entry.id   aaf6428fc16a3ccd4f9590af8d4c791a
#
_cell.length_a   1.000
_cell.length_b   1.000
_cell.length_c   1.000
_cell.angle_alpha   90.00
_cell.angle_beta   90.00
_cell.angle_gamma   90.00
#
_symmetry.space_group_name_H-M   'P 1'
#
loop_
_entity.id
_entity.type
_entity.pdbx_description
1 polymer ?
#
loop_
_entity_poly.entity_id
_entity_poly.type
_entity_poly.pdbx_seq_one_letter_code
_entity_poly.pdbx_strand_id
1 'polypeptide(L)'
;AAIGLARQQAHHKQASTDTISPNTLTIGLEGTFAPFSYRQDGKLTGFEVDLSTAIAKKLDLKPKYVQTKWDSLIAGLGSKRYDVIFNDVGVTPERQQAYRFSTPYLYAKTVLIKRKNNTQLNSLADLKGKKMAQSTTSNFGVLAKKSGAEIVAVPGMTEAMNMVTTQRAD
;
A
#
# COMPACT_ATOMS: atom_id res chain seq x y z
N ALA A 1 5.86 -0.02 5.16
CA ALA A 1 5.80 -1.32 5.82
C ALA A 1 5.67 -1.13 7.33
N ALA A 2 4.77 -1.85 7.98
CA ALA A 2 4.59 -1.80 9.43
C ALA A 2 5.01 -3.16 10.01
N ILE A 3 5.94 -3.17 10.94
CA ILE A 3 6.36 -4.37 11.67
C ILE A 3 6.17 -4.12 13.16
N GLY A 4 5.35 -4.93 13.81
CA GLY A 4 5.20 -4.92 15.27
C GLY A 4 6.42 -5.51 15.95
N LEU A 5 6.79 -4.99 17.10
CA LEU A 5 8.02 -5.22 17.87
C LEU A 5 8.37 -6.67 18.11
N ALA A 6 9.63 -7.01 17.82
CA ALA A 6 10.35 -8.06 18.55
C ALA A 6 11.29 -7.38 19.57
N ARG A 7 11.05 -7.59 20.84
CA ARG A 7 12.07 -7.39 21.87
C ARG A 7 13.01 -8.58 21.82
N GLN A 8 14.29 -8.32 21.59
CA GLN A 8 15.33 -9.31 21.81
C GLN A 8 15.36 -9.73 23.29
N GLN A 9 15.09 -10.98 23.55
CA GLN A 9 15.66 -11.72 24.68
C GLN A 9 16.02 -13.12 24.21
N ALA A 10 17.26 -13.49 24.47
CA ALA A 10 17.83 -14.78 24.16
C ALA A 10 17.16 -15.91 24.98
N HIS A 11 17.05 -17.08 24.33
CA HIS A 11 16.71 -18.37 24.87
C HIS A 11 15.27 -18.60 25.36
N HIS A 12 14.42 -19.03 24.45
CA HIS A 12 13.64 -20.27 24.48
C HIS A 12 12.78 -20.33 23.23
N LYS A 13 12.67 -21.49 22.57
CA LYS A 13 11.69 -21.77 21.51
C LYS A 13 10.28 -21.59 22.08
N GLN A 14 9.82 -20.40 22.15
CA GLN A 14 8.41 -20.09 22.36
C GLN A 14 7.89 -19.58 21.04
N ALA A 15 6.93 -20.31 20.47
CA ALA A 15 6.16 -19.82 19.34
C ALA A 15 5.74 -18.39 19.66
N SER A 16 6.06 -17.43 18.78
CA SER A 16 5.67 -16.04 18.97
C SER A 16 4.15 -15.99 19.06
N THR A 17 3.63 -15.66 20.25
CA THR A 17 2.20 -15.52 20.53
C THR A 17 1.62 -14.22 19.98
N ASP A 18 2.44 -13.41 19.29
CA ASP A 18 2.10 -12.05 18.91
C ASP A 18 1.41 -11.94 17.54
N THR A 19 1.28 -13.05 16.81
CA THR A 19 0.57 -13.10 15.53
C THR A 19 -0.89 -13.51 15.70
N ILE A 20 -1.75 -13.08 14.77
CA ILE A 20 -3.19 -13.38 14.78
C ILE A 20 -3.44 -14.88 14.74
N SER A 21 -2.65 -15.61 13.94
CA SER A 21 -2.70 -17.07 13.86
C SER A 21 -1.37 -17.69 14.30
N PRO A 22 -1.37 -18.82 15.02
CA PRO A 22 -0.14 -19.46 15.48
C PRO A 22 0.81 -19.76 14.31
N ASN A 23 2.10 -19.49 14.52
CA ASN A 23 3.20 -19.79 13.59
C ASN A 23 3.01 -19.19 12.18
N THR A 24 2.16 -18.17 12.04
CA THR A 24 1.78 -17.58 10.75
C THR A 24 1.98 -16.08 10.79
N LEU A 25 2.61 -15.54 9.75
CA LEU A 25 2.61 -14.10 9.47
C LEU A 25 1.53 -13.83 8.43
N THR A 26 0.43 -13.20 8.84
CA THR A 26 -0.66 -12.82 7.94
C THR A 26 -0.35 -11.44 7.36
N ILE A 27 -0.26 -11.37 6.04
CA ILE A 27 0.23 -10.21 5.29
C ILE A 27 -0.91 -9.65 4.44
N GLY A 28 -1.24 -8.38 4.66
CA GLY A 28 -2.17 -7.63 3.82
C GLY A 28 -1.44 -6.97 2.65
N LEU A 29 -2.01 -7.09 1.46
CA LEU A 29 -1.55 -6.43 0.24
C LEU A 29 -2.69 -6.36 -0.78
N GLU A 30 -2.50 -5.54 -1.83
CA GLU A 30 -3.52 -5.43 -2.89
C GLU A 30 -3.52 -6.62 -3.86
N GLY A 31 -2.36 -7.10 -4.29
CA GLY A 31 -2.25 -8.15 -5.29
C GLY A 31 -2.62 -7.71 -6.72
N THR A 32 -2.86 -6.43 -6.95
CA THR A 32 -3.19 -5.79 -8.23
C THR A 32 -2.27 -4.62 -8.53
N PHE A 33 -1.06 -4.64 -7.99
CA PHE A 33 -0.10 -3.54 -8.02
C PHE A 33 1.29 -4.03 -8.46
N ALA A 34 1.43 -4.29 -9.77
CA ALA A 34 2.71 -4.70 -10.35
C ALA A 34 3.72 -3.53 -10.32
N PRO A 35 5.00 -3.80 -10.10
CA PRO A 35 5.66 -5.09 -9.90
C PRO A 35 5.73 -5.53 -8.42
N PHE A 36 5.00 -4.88 -7.53
CA PHE A 36 5.08 -5.09 -6.07
C PHE A 36 4.30 -6.32 -5.62
N SER A 37 3.03 -6.39 -5.95
CA SER A 37 2.20 -7.58 -5.77
C SER A 37 1.16 -7.67 -6.88
N TYR A 38 1.14 -8.78 -7.58
CA TYR A 38 0.23 -9.03 -8.70
C TYR A 38 0.07 -10.52 -8.94
N ARG A 39 -0.86 -10.89 -9.81
CA ARG A 39 -1.03 -12.27 -10.22
C ARG A 39 -0.41 -12.53 -11.57
N GLN A 40 0.37 -13.60 -11.64
CA GLN A 40 0.93 -14.13 -12.86
C GLN A 40 0.59 -15.62 -12.92
N ASP A 41 -0.10 -16.04 -13.98
CA ASP A 41 -0.58 -17.43 -14.15
C ASP A 41 -1.36 -17.96 -12.93
N GLY A 42 -2.19 -17.09 -12.35
CA GLY A 42 -3.00 -17.39 -11.16
C GLY A 42 -2.24 -17.37 -9.84
N LYS A 43 -0.92 -17.16 -9.86
CA LYS A 43 -0.07 -17.14 -8.67
C LYS A 43 0.20 -15.71 -8.22
N LEU A 44 0.02 -15.44 -6.93
CA LEU A 44 0.43 -14.17 -6.32
C LEU A 44 1.95 -14.07 -6.33
N THR A 45 2.47 -13.01 -6.94
CA THR A 45 3.89 -12.79 -7.16
C THR A 45 4.24 -11.32 -7.03
N GLY A 46 5.51 -10.99 -7.07
CA GLY A 46 6.04 -9.65 -7.04
C GLY A 46 7.07 -9.42 -5.94
N PHE A 47 7.68 -8.24 -5.98
CA PHE A 47 8.75 -7.85 -5.07
C PHE A 47 8.33 -7.96 -3.58
N GLU A 48 7.16 -7.46 -3.23
CA GLU A 48 6.69 -7.47 -1.83
C GLU A 48 6.25 -8.85 -1.36
N VAL A 49 5.82 -9.71 -2.27
CA VAL A 49 5.56 -11.13 -1.97
C VAL A 49 6.85 -11.84 -1.62
N ASP A 50 7.89 -11.65 -2.40
CA ASP A 50 9.20 -12.26 -2.16
C ASP A 50 9.84 -11.71 -0.88
N LEU A 51 9.80 -10.41 -0.67
CA LEU A 51 10.34 -9.76 0.53
C LEU A 51 9.64 -10.24 1.80
N SER A 52 8.32 -10.22 1.81
CA SER A 52 7.54 -10.64 2.97
C SER A 52 7.66 -12.14 3.27
N THR A 53 7.77 -12.96 2.23
CA THR A 53 8.07 -14.40 2.38
C THR A 53 9.43 -14.63 3.02
N ALA A 54 10.45 -13.90 2.59
CA ALA A 54 11.79 -13.99 3.17
C ALA A 54 11.82 -13.53 4.63
N ILE A 55 11.08 -12.47 4.96
CA ILE A 55 10.97 -11.97 6.34
C ILE A 55 10.22 -12.99 7.22
N ALA A 56 9.12 -13.55 6.75
CA ALA A 56 8.38 -14.58 7.47
C ALA A 56 9.28 -15.78 7.79
N LYS A 57 10.07 -16.23 6.81
CA LYS A 57 11.03 -17.32 6.99
C LYS A 57 12.07 -17.00 8.07
N LYS A 58 12.60 -15.78 8.08
CA LYS A 58 13.56 -15.35 9.12
C LYS A 58 12.95 -15.28 10.51
N LEU A 59 11.65 -15.09 10.61
CA LEU A 59 10.90 -15.09 11.87
C LEU A 59 10.39 -16.47 12.28
N ASP A 60 10.72 -17.53 11.54
CA ASP A 60 10.19 -18.88 11.70
C ASP A 60 8.64 -18.93 11.60
N LEU A 61 8.08 -18.09 10.75
CA LEU A 61 6.65 -17.99 10.50
C LEU A 61 6.31 -18.42 9.07
N LYS A 62 5.11 -18.97 8.90
CA LYS A 62 4.57 -19.26 7.57
C LYS A 62 3.85 -18.02 7.03
N PRO A 63 4.14 -17.58 5.81
CA PRO A 63 3.42 -16.45 5.21
C PRO A 63 2.01 -16.87 4.81
N LYS A 64 1.04 -15.99 5.10
CA LYS A 64 -0.33 -16.09 4.60
C LYS A 64 -0.74 -14.74 4.05
N TYR A 65 -1.27 -14.70 2.84
CA TYR A 65 -1.61 -13.46 2.14
C TYR A 65 -3.11 -13.21 2.15
N VAL A 66 -3.49 -11.96 2.47
CA VAL A 66 -4.85 -11.47 2.41
C VAL A 66 -4.89 -10.31 1.41
N GLN A 67 -5.49 -10.55 0.25
CA GLN A 67 -5.66 -9.52 -0.76
C GLN A 67 -6.83 -8.61 -0.41
N THR A 68 -6.58 -7.30 -0.39
CA THR A 68 -7.57 -6.30 0.00
C THR A 68 -7.36 -5.06 -0.85
N LYS A 69 -8.43 -4.44 -1.32
CA LYS A 69 -8.35 -3.16 -2.02
C LYS A 69 -7.74 -2.08 -1.14
N TRP A 70 -7.02 -1.15 -1.75
CA TRP A 70 -6.31 -0.09 -1.05
C TRP A 70 -7.20 0.66 -0.03
N ASP A 71 -8.42 1.04 -0.40
CA ASP A 71 -9.32 1.78 0.49
C ASP A 71 -9.62 1.09 1.82
N SER A 72 -9.55 -0.23 1.85
CA SER A 72 -9.83 -1.04 3.04
C SER A 72 -8.57 -1.61 3.70
N LEU A 73 -7.41 -1.44 3.06
CA LEU A 73 -6.18 -2.13 3.43
C LEU A 73 -5.66 -1.69 4.80
N ILE A 74 -5.50 -0.40 5.00
CA ILE A 74 -4.98 0.13 6.28
C ILE A 74 -5.97 -0.11 7.42
N ALA A 75 -7.26 0.08 7.17
CA ALA A 75 -8.30 -0.21 8.16
C ALA A 75 -8.31 -1.69 8.60
N GLY A 76 -7.99 -2.60 7.70
CA GLY A 76 -7.87 -4.02 8.00
C GLY A 76 -6.78 -4.36 9.01
N LEU A 77 -5.72 -3.57 9.09
CA LEU A 77 -4.68 -3.72 10.11
C LEU A 77 -5.23 -3.42 11.51
N GLY A 78 -5.98 -2.33 11.66
CA GLY A 78 -6.62 -1.97 12.92
C GLY A 78 -7.67 -2.99 13.39
N SER A 79 -8.37 -3.63 12.48
CA SER A 79 -9.36 -4.69 12.76
C SER A 79 -8.76 -6.09 12.85
N LYS A 80 -7.44 -6.20 12.86
CA LYS A 80 -6.69 -7.47 13.01
C LYS A 80 -6.98 -8.51 11.92
N ARG A 81 -7.21 -8.06 10.70
CA ARG A 81 -7.37 -8.95 9.54
C ARG A 81 -6.02 -9.55 9.10
N TYR A 82 -4.95 -8.87 9.37
CA TYR A 82 -3.56 -9.29 9.12
C TYR A 82 -2.63 -8.69 10.17
N ASP A 83 -1.44 -9.26 10.29
CA ASP A 83 -0.41 -8.81 11.23
C ASP A 83 0.36 -7.61 10.71
N VAL A 84 0.54 -7.53 9.39
CA VAL A 84 1.39 -6.56 8.71
C VAL A 84 0.88 -6.28 7.32
N ILE A 85 1.20 -5.08 6.82
CA ILE A 85 0.93 -4.69 5.44
C ILE A 85 2.26 -4.56 4.69
N PHE A 86 2.33 -5.16 3.50
CA PHE A 86 3.38 -4.95 2.50
C PHE A 86 2.72 -4.46 1.21
N ASN A 87 2.65 -3.15 1.03
CA ASN A 87 1.94 -2.56 -0.10
C ASN A 87 2.49 -1.18 -0.48
N ASP A 88 3.80 -1.02 -0.39
CA ASP A 88 4.47 0.26 -0.70
C ASP A 88 3.82 1.46 0.02
N VAL A 89 3.41 1.23 1.27
CA VAL A 89 2.70 2.24 2.06
C VAL A 89 3.66 3.37 2.41
N GLY A 90 3.33 4.57 1.95
CA GLY A 90 4.12 5.77 2.23
C GLY A 90 4.13 6.12 3.71
N VAL A 91 5.31 6.44 4.23
CA VAL A 91 5.48 6.93 5.60
C VAL A 91 5.06 8.39 5.65
N THR A 92 4.06 8.71 6.46
CA THR A 92 3.62 10.08 6.71
C THR A 92 3.53 10.34 8.21
N PRO A 93 3.67 11.60 8.66
CA PRO A 93 3.53 11.91 10.09
C PRO A 93 2.21 11.44 10.69
N GLU A 94 1.11 11.60 9.96
CA GLU A 94 -0.23 11.18 10.40
C GLU A 94 -0.32 9.67 10.57
N ARG A 95 0.26 8.91 9.62
CA ARG A 95 0.28 7.45 9.70
C ARG A 95 1.21 6.95 10.81
N GLN A 96 2.33 7.64 11.05
CA GLN A 96 3.25 7.30 12.13
C GLN A 96 2.64 7.45 13.53
N GLN A 97 1.66 8.31 13.68
CA GLN A 97 0.93 8.46 14.95
C GLN A 97 0.03 7.25 15.25
N ALA A 98 -0.49 6.59 14.22
CA ALA A 98 -1.45 5.49 14.35
C ALA A 98 -0.81 4.11 14.18
N TYR A 99 0.29 4.01 13.43
CA TYR A 99 0.90 2.74 13.03
C TYR A 99 2.40 2.75 13.19
N ARG A 100 2.98 1.57 13.39
CA ARG A 100 4.43 1.38 13.38
C ARG A 100 4.89 1.00 11.98
N PHE A 101 6.00 1.58 11.58
CA PHE A 101 6.64 1.32 10.29
C PHE A 101 7.97 0.58 10.50
N SER A 102 8.29 -0.28 9.56
CA SER A 102 9.66 -0.78 9.40
C SER A 102 10.59 0.32 8.90
N THR A 103 11.89 0.04 8.90
CA THR A 103 12.81 0.80 8.06
C THR A 103 12.29 0.80 6.62
N PRO A 104 12.31 1.92 5.90
CA PRO A 104 11.91 1.98 4.52
C PRO A 104 12.73 1.00 3.66
N TYR A 105 12.06 0.23 2.83
CA TYR A 105 12.71 -0.69 1.89
C TYR A 105 12.64 -0.21 0.44
N LEU A 106 11.95 0.91 0.19
CA LEU A 106 11.78 1.49 -1.14
C LEU A 106 11.64 3.00 -1.02
N TYR A 107 12.25 3.71 -1.97
CA TYR A 107 12.12 5.16 -2.11
C TYR A 107 11.59 5.47 -3.51
N ALA A 108 10.60 6.34 -3.59
CA ALA A 108 9.97 6.72 -4.85
C ALA A 108 9.77 8.23 -4.93
N LYS A 109 9.70 8.75 -6.16
CA LYS A 109 9.30 10.13 -6.42
C LYS A 109 7.82 10.18 -6.75
N THR A 110 7.14 11.21 -6.26
CA THR A 110 5.76 11.49 -6.67
C THR A 110 5.75 12.03 -8.09
N VAL A 111 4.87 11.47 -8.92
CA VAL A 111 4.67 11.88 -10.30
C VAL A 111 3.18 12.09 -10.57
N LEU A 112 2.87 12.86 -11.60
CA LEU A 112 1.52 12.99 -12.15
C LEU A 112 1.38 12.06 -13.34
N ILE A 113 0.34 11.25 -13.34
CA ILE A 113 -0.04 10.42 -14.47
C ILE A 113 -1.17 11.11 -15.23
N LYS A 114 -0.95 11.36 -16.50
CA LYS A 114 -1.91 12.01 -17.38
C LYS A 114 -1.96 11.32 -18.75
N ARG A 115 -2.99 11.58 -19.53
CA ARG A 115 -2.99 11.14 -20.93
C ARG A 115 -1.84 11.79 -21.69
N LYS A 116 -1.25 11.07 -22.61
CA LYS A 116 -0.10 11.53 -23.41
C LYS A 116 -0.36 12.84 -24.14
N ASN A 117 -1.59 13.03 -24.63
CA ASN A 117 -2.01 14.21 -25.37
C ASN A 117 -2.50 15.36 -24.48
N ASN A 118 -2.52 15.21 -23.17
CA ASN A 118 -2.87 16.29 -22.25
C ASN A 118 -1.66 17.22 -22.07
N THR A 119 -1.76 18.43 -22.61
CA THR A 119 -0.71 19.45 -22.55
C THR A 119 -0.90 20.45 -21.41
N GLN A 120 -2.01 20.38 -20.67
CA GLN A 120 -2.38 21.34 -19.62
C GLN A 120 -1.84 20.99 -18.24
N LEU A 121 -1.52 19.72 -18.00
CA LEU A 121 -1.03 19.23 -16.70
C LEU A 121 0.47 18.99 -16.77
N ASN A 122 1.26 19.89 -16.21
CA ASN A 122 2.71 19.81 -16.19
C ASN A 122 3.30 19.94 -14.79
N SER A 123 2.49 20.38 -13.80
CA SER A 123 2.91 20.54 -12.41
C SER A 123 1.71 20.40 -11.47
N LEU A 124 1.97 20.35 -10.17
CA LEU A 124 0.92 20.34 -9.15
C LEU A 124 0.04 21.60 -9.19
N ALA A 125 0.60 22.74 -9.58
CA ALA A 125 -0.14 24.00 -9.70
C ALA A 125 -1.24 23.91 -10.78
N ASP A 126 -1.03 23.10 -11.81
CA ASP A 126 -2.00 22.92 -12.90
C ASP A 126 -3.20 22.05 -12.50
N LEU A 127 -3.18 21.45 -11.31
CA LEU A 127 -4.27 20.62 -10.80
C LEU A 127 -5.49 21.44 -10.37
N LYS A 128 -5.34 22.73 -10.16
CA LYS A 128 -6.47 23.61 -9.73
C LYS A 128 -7.64 23.51 -10.72
N GLY A 129 -8.80 23.08 -10.19
CA GLY A 129 -10.01 22.92 -10.99
C GLY A 129 -10.03 21.70 -11.90
N LYS A 130 -9.01 20.84 -11.85
CA LYS A 130 -8.95 19.59 -12.62
C LYS A 130 -9.50 18.43 -11.80
N LYS A 131 -9.97 17.39 -12.50
CA LYS A 131 -10.44 16.14 -11.88
C LYS A 131 -9.27 15.17 -11.73
N MET A 132 -9.02 14.74 -10.50
CA MET A 132 -7.99 13.74 -10.21
C MET A 132 -8.61 12.50 -9.61
N ALA A 133 -8.41 11.36 -10.27
CA ALA A 133 -8.83 10.07 -9.73
C ALA A 133 -7.84 9.62 -8.65
N GLN A 134 -8.33 9.50 -7.43
CA GLN A 134 -7.55 9.08 -6.28
C GLN A 134 -8.42 8.45 -5.20
N SER A 135 -7.81 7.58 -4.40
CA SER A 135 -8.43 7.10 -3.19
C SER A 135 -8.52 8.22 -2.14
N THR A 136 -9.60 8.25 -1.38
CA THR A 136 -9.78 9.18 -0.25
C THR A 136 -8.83 8.90 0.92
N THR A 137 -8.25 7.71 0.99
CA THR A 137 -7.28 7.30 2.02
C THR A 137 -5.83 7.45 1.58
N SER A 138 -5.60 7.88 0.34
CA SER A 138 -4.27 8.06 -0.23
C SER A 138 -3.66 9.40 0.21
N ASN A 139 -2.36 9.38 0.55
CA ASN A 139 -1.59 10.61 0.75
C ASN A 139 -1.50 11.45 -0.53
N PHE A 140 -1.58 10.84 -1.71
CA PHE A 140 -1.65 11.53 -3.00
C PHE A 140 -2.98 12.25 -3.19
N GLY A 141 -4.08 11.67 -2.73
CA GLY A 141 -5.38 12.33 -2.71
C GLY A 141 -5.38 13.60 -1.85
N VAL A 142 -4.74 13.53 -0.68
CA VAL A 142 -4.56 14.71 0.19
C VAL A 142 -3.74 15.79 -0.52
N LEU A 143 -2.64 15.41 -1.18
CA LEU A 143 -1.79 16.34 -1.93
C LEU A 143 -2.56 16.99 -3.08
N ALA A 144 -3.31 16.21 -3.85
CA ALA A 144 -4.11 16.71 -4.96
C ALA A 144 -5.19 17.70 -4.50
N LYS A 145 -5.88 17.39 -3.40
CA LYS A 145 -6.88 18.28 -2.81
C LYS A 145 -6.27 19.61 -2.35
N LYS A 146 -5.11 19.55 -1.70
CA LYS A 146 -4.36 20.76 -1.31
C LYS A 146 -3.94 21.60 -2.52
N SER A 147 -3.71 20.96 -3.66
CA SER A 147 -3.39 21.63 -4.93
C SER A 147 -4.60 22.17 -5.68
N GLY A 148 -5.80 22.04 -5.13
CA GLY A 148 -7.04 22.58 -5.68
C GLY A 148 -7.74 21.66 -6.68
N ALA A 149 -7.36 20.39 -6.78
CA ALA A 149 -8.03 19.42 -7.62
C ALA A 149 -9.38 18.99 -7.01
N GLU A 150 -10.31 18.65 -7.90
CA GLU A 150 -11.53 17.90 -7.55
C GLU A 150 -11.20 16.42 -7.54
N ILE A 151 -11.40 15.76 -6.40
CA ILE A 151 -11.12 14.33 -6.27
C ILE A 151 -12.29 13.50 -6.79
N VAL A 152 -12.01 12.66 -7.77
CA VAL A 152 -12.90 11.58 -8.20
C VAL A 152 -12.46 10.32 -7.43
N ALA A 153 -13.25 9.93 -6.44
CA ALA A 153 -12.90 8.86 -5.53
C ALA A 153 -12.94 7.50 -6.24
N VAL A 154 -11.84 6.76 -6.13
CA VAL A 154 -11.69 5.40 -6.66
C VAL A 154 -11.01 4.51 -5.61
N PRO A 155 -11.25 3.19 -5.62
CA PRO A 155 -10.71 2.32 -4.58
C PRO A 155 -9.22 1.99 -4.71
N GLY A 156 -8.61 2.19 -5.89
CA GLY A 156 -7.21 1.86 -6.12
C GLY A 156 -6.67 2.31 -7.48
N MET A 157 -5.43 1.91 -7.76
CA MET A 157 -4.69 2.34 -8.94
C MET A 157 -5.33 1.90 -10.26
N THR A 158 -5.82 0.69 -10.34
CA THR A 158 -6.43 0.14 -11.56
C THR A 158 -7.63 0.98 -12.00
N GLU A 159 -8.51 1.30 -11.06
CA GLU A 159 -9.69 2.14 -11.31
C GLU A 159 -9.29 3.58 -11.63
N ALA A 160 -8.26 4.12 -10.96
CA ALA A 160 -7.73 5.46 -11.25
C ALA A 160 -7.19 5.56 -12.68
N MET A 161 -6.40 4.60 -13.11
CA MET A 161 -5.88 4.54 -14.48
C MET A 161 -7.00 4.46 -15.52
N ASN A 162 -8.02 3.66 -15.23
CA ASN A 162 -9.19 3.54 -16.11
C ASN A 162 -9.96 4.87 -16.24
N MET A 163 -10.10 5.62 -15.17
CA MET A 163 -10.73 6.95 -15.18
C MET A 163 -9.95 7.93 -16.06
N VAL A 164 -8.63 7.91 -16.01
CA VAL A 164 -7.77 8.77 -16.85
C VAL A 164 -7.89 8.39 -18.33
N THR A 165 -7.81 7.11 -18.64
CA THR A 165 -7.88 6.62 -20.04
C THR A 165 -9.25 6.85 -20.67
N THR A 166 -10.33 6.81 -19.90
CA THR A 166 -11.71 7.04 -20.36
C THR A 166 -12.15 8.50 -20.26
N GLN A 167 -11.23 9.42 -19.94
CA GLN A 167 -11.48 10.87 -19.83
C GLN A 167 -12.48 11.28 -18.73
N ARG A 168 -12.69 10.43 -17.74
CA ARG A 168 -13.50 10.76 -16.56
C ARG A 168 -12.69 11.50 -15.49
N ALA A 169 -11.38 11.47 -15.59
CA ALA A 169 -10.44 12.26 -14.82
C ALA A 169 -9.33 12.77 -15.74
N ASP A 170 -8.70 13.87 -15.36
CA ASP A 170 -7.61 14.51 -16.10
C ASP A 170 -6.27 13.84 -15.89
#